data_451f772bfe232e7639a77202e264a06e
#
_entry.id   451f772bfe232e7639a77202e264a06e
#
_cell.length_a   1.000
_cell.length_b   1.000
_cell.length_c   1.000
_cell.angle_alpha   90.00
_cell.angle_beta   90.00
_cell.angle_gamma   90.00
#
_symmetry.space_group_name_H-M   'P 1'
#
loop_
_entity.id
_entity.type
_entity.pdbx_description
1 polymer ?
#
loop_
_entity_poly.entity_id
_entity_poly.type
_entity_poly.pdbx_seq_one_letter_code
_entity_poly.pdbx_strand_id
1 'polypeptide(L)'
;MNLKLHNRDEVFLVKLDSALYFKAEDHYTCVYYGRDTKQLLPFGLAHIEDALELCDADYMRFGRSHIINLQKVVHVSATKEMVTLLTSDNTFLPIHIARTAIREIMAHLKDERPCEEGNIAGGGNF
;
A
#
# COMPACT_ATOMS: atom_id res chain seq x y z
N MET A 1 -5.40 12.26 8.56
CA MET A 1 -5.00 11.35 9.64
C MET A 1 -3.49 11.11 9.60
N ASN A 2 -2.87 11.12 10.75
CA ASN A 2 -1.42 10.90 10.83
C ASN A 2 -1.10 9.67 11.65
N LEU A 3 -0.09 8.95 11.24
CA LEU A 3 0.47 7.90 12.06
C LEU A 3 1.67 8.50 12.76
N LYS A 4 1.71 8.44 14.08
CA LYS A 4 2.82 8.99 14.83
C LYS A 4 3.72 7.87 15.31
N LEU A 5 4.98 7.93 14.94
CA LEU A 5 5.98 6.99 15.38
C LEU A 5 7.07 7.78 16.10
N HIS A 6 7.62 7.26 17.14
CA HIS A 6 8.64 8.00 17.86
C HIS A 6 9.65 7.07 18.51
N ASN A 7 10.83 7.59 18.69
CA ASN A 7 11.82 6.96 19.52
C ASN A 7 12.23 8.00 20.56
N ARG A 8 13.36 7.78 21.19
CA ARG A 8 13.76 8.65 22.29
C ARG A 8 13.96 10.10 21.85
N ASP A 9 14.54 10.27 20.70
CA ASP A 9 14.95 11.58 20.25
C ASP A 9 14.15 12.21 19.12
N GLU A 10 13.29 11.46 18.50
CA GLU A 10 12.61 11.90 17.29
C GLU A 10 11.15 11.49 17.21
N VAL A 11 10.36 12.29 16.55
CA VAL A 11 8.96 11.99 16.29
C VAL A 11 8.76 12.05 14.78
N PHE A 12 8.13 11.02 14.23
CA PHE A 12 7.85 10.96 12.81
C PHE A 12 6.35 10.96 12.60
N LEU A 13 5.87 11.85 11.76
CA LEU A 13 4.44 11.89 11.44
C LEU A 13 4.29 11.44 10.01
N VAL A 14 3.61 10.32 9.81
CA VAL A 14 3.35 9.80 8.48
C VAL A 14 1.96 10.25 8.07
N LYS A 15 1.86 10.92 6.93
CA LYS A 15 0.59 11.47 6.46
C LYS A 15 -0.15 10.38 5.75
N LEU A 16 -1.03 9.70 6.45
CA LEU A 16 -1.70 8.52 5.92
C LEU A 16 -2.63 8.83 4.74
N ASP A 17 -3.12 10.05 4.65
CA ASP A 17 -4.00 10.39 3.55
C ASP A 17 -3.27 10.42 2.20
N SER A 18 -1.96 10.61 2.23
CA SER A 18 -1.18 10.63 1.01
C SER A 18 -0.14 9.53 0.91
N ALA A 19 0.02 8.72 1.94
CA ALA A 19 1.00 7.64 1.92
C ALA A 19 0.51 6.53 0.99
N LEU A 20 1.39 6.04 0.14
CA LEU A 20 1.06 5.02 -0.85
C LEU A 20 1.43 3.63 -0.38
N TYR A 21 2.65 3.46 0.05
CA TYR A 21 3.10 2.17 0.56
C TYR A 21 4.36 2.34 1.39
N PHE A 22 4.64 1.32 2.20
CA PHE A 22 5.85 1.25 2.99
C PHE A 22 6.67 0.10 2.44
N LYS A 23 7.97 0.29 2.33
CA LYS A 23 8.86 -0.75 1.85
C LYS A 23 9.99 -0.94 2.83
N ALA A 24 10.21 -2.19 3.26
CA ALA A 24 11.29 -2.51 4.17
C ALA A 24 12.63 -2.44 3.45
N GLU A 25 13.60 -1.80 4.08
CA GLU A 25 14.97 -1.80 3.64
C GLU A 25 15.75 -2.59 4.69
N ASP A 26 17.07 -2.57 4.68
CA ASP A 26 17.82 -3.39 5.60
C ASP A 26 17.47 -3.14 7.06
N HIS A 27 17.64 -1.98 7.55
CA HIS A 27 17.46 -1.68 8.97
C HIS A 27 16.41 -0.60 9.20
N TYR A 28 15.65 -0.25 8.20
CA TYR A 28 14.66 0.79 8.31
C TYR A 28 13.54 0.54 7.31
N THR A 29 12.55 1.37 7.32
CA THR A 29 11.45 1.30 6.36
C THR A 29 11.30 2.66 5.72
N CYS A 30 10.95 2.69 4.44
CA CYS A 30 10.62 3.93 3.77
C CYS A 30 9.13 3.96 3.47
N VAL A 31 8.49 5.10 3.72
CA VAL A 31 7.12 5.30 3.27
C VAL A 31 7.19 6.19 2.04
N TYR A 32 6.47 5.80 0.99
CA TYR A 32 6.48 6.51 -0.27
C TYR A 32 5.20 7.30 -0.46
N TYR A 33 5.36 8.59 -0.81
CA TYR A 33 4.25 9.47 -1.10
C TYR A 33 4.15 9.75 -2.60
N GLY A 34 5.14 9.32 -3.37
CA GLY A 34 5.21 9.47 -4.81
C GLY A 34 6.41 8.73 -5.33
N ARG A 35 6.74 8.91 -6.59
CA ARG A 35 7.87 8.21 -7.17
C ARG A 35 9.18 8.63 -6.51
N ASP A 36 9.35 9.91 -6.29
CA ASP A 36 10.58 10.43 -5.75
C ASP A 36 10.46 11.02 -4.36
N THR A 37 9.31 10.95 -3.74
CA THR A 37 9.10 11.52 -2.43
C THR A 37 8.91 10.39 -1.42
N LYS A 38 9.88 10.22 -0.56
CA LYS A 38 9.80 9.18 0.45
C LYS A 38 10.36 9.68 1.78
N GLN A 39 9.92 9.06 2.85
CA GLN A 39 10.36 9.40 4.18
C GLN A 39 10.96 8.16 4.81
N LEU A 40 12.15 8.30 5.36
CA LEU A 40 12.82 7.19 6.01
C LEU A 40 12.37 7.10 7.45
N LEU A 41 12.01 5.91 7.88
CA LEU A 41 11.54 5.65 9.23
C LEU A 41 12.46 4.62 9.87
N PRO A 42 13.08 4.94 10.99
CA PRO A 42 14.03 4.01 11.64
C PRO A 42 13.30 2.95 12.45
N PHE A 43 12.36 2.27 11.82
CA PHE A 43 11.55 1.24 12.45
C PHE A 43 11.37 0.09 11.46
N GLY A 44 11.24 -1.11 11.96
CA GLY A 44 10.98 -2.26 11.11
C GLY A 44 9.53 -2.30 10.65
N LEU A 45 9.28 -3.07 9.62
CA LEU A 45 7.94 -3.16 9.03
C LEU A 45 6.92 -3.71 10.02
N ALA A 46 7.30 -4.66 10.86
CA ALA A 46 6.39 -5.21 11.85
C ALA A 46 5.93 -4.16 12.86
N HIS A 47 6.84 -3.28 13.26
CA HIS A 47 6.51 -2.21 14.20
C HIS A 47 5.49 -1.26 13.55
N ILE A 48 5.70 -0.96 12.27
CA ILE A 48 4.80 -0.07 11.55
C ILE A 48 3.45 -0.74 11.34
N GLU A 49 3.44 -2.03 11.06
CA GLU A 49 2.19 -2.77 10.89
C GLU A 49 1.37 -2.73 12.17
N ASP A 50 2.02 -2.95 13.32
CA ASP A 50 1.33 -2.91 14.60
C ASP A 50 0.75 -1.52 14.87
N ALA A 51 1.49 -0.49 14.54
CA ALA A 51 1.02 0.88 14.74
C ALA A 51 -0.17 1.20 13.83
N LEU A 52 -0.13 0.70 12.60
CA LEU A 52 -1.23 0.93 11.66
C LEU A 52 -2.51 0.22 12.10
N GLU A 53 -2.38 -0.91 12.79
CA GLU A 53 -3.56 -1.62 13.26
C GLU A 53 -4.34 -0.82 14.30
N LEU A 54 -3.69 0.14 14.95
CA LEU A 54 -4.37 0.97 15.92
C LEU A 54 -5.07 2.14 15.22
N CYS A 55 -4.86 2.31 13.93
CA CYS A 55 -5.50 3.34 13.14
C CYS A 55 -6.56 2.68 12.28
N ASP A 56 -7.64 3.38 12.02
CA ASP A 56 -8.66 2.83 11.15
C ASP A 56 -8.26 3.14 9.72
N ALA A 57 -7.19 2.50 9.27
CA ALA A 57 -6.63 2.76 7.95
C ALA A 57 -6.62 1.47 7.14
N ASP A 58 -6.83 1.59 5.84
CA ASP A 58 -6.98 0.44 4.97
C ASP A 58 -5.63 0.07 4.36
N TYR A 59 -4.74 -0.42 5.19
CA TYR A 59 -3.41 -0.84 4.76
C TYR A 59 -3.28 -2.34 4.95
N MET A 60 -2.54 -2.98 4.08
CA MET A 60 -2.36 -4.42 4.16
C MET A 60 -0.91 -4.78 3.90
N ARG A 61 -0.37 -5.67 4.74
CA ARG A 61 1.00 -6.12 4.58
C ARG A 61 1.04 -7.32 3.65
N PHE A 62 1.96 -7.30 2.70
CA PHE A 62 2.13 -8.40 1.78
C PHE A 62 3.58 -8.88 1.85
N GLY A 63 3.78 -10.09 2.24
CA GLY A 63 5.09 -10.68 2.36
C GLY A 63 5.89 -10.02 3.46
N ARG A 64 7.18 -9.93 3.26
CA ARG A 64 8.08 -9.38 4.26
C ARG A 64 8.52 -7.97 3.96
N SER A 65 8.14 -7.44 2.85
CA SER A 65 8.74 -6.21 2.38
C SER A 65 7.80 -5.04 2.18
N HIS A 66 6.51 -5.26 2.06
CA HIS A 66 5.60 -4.19 1.70
C HIS A 66 4.36 -4.12 2.57
N ILE A 67 3.92 -2.88 2.88
CA ILE A 67 2.59 -2.62 3.40
C ILE A 67 2.00 -1.61 2.42
N ILE A 68 0.84 -1.90 1.86
CA ILE A 68 0.26 -1.09 0.79
C ILE A 68 -1.05 -0.46 1.24
N ASN A 69 -1.24 0.81 0.87
CA ASN A 69 -2.48 1.52 1.14
C ASN A 69 -3.49 1.09 0.08
N LEU A 70 -4.45 0.27 0.47
CA LEU A 70 -5.41 -0.27 -0.48
C LEU A 70 -6.34 0.81 -1.06
N GLN A 71 -6.50 1.93 -0.37
CA GLN A 71 -7.32 3.02 -0.86
C GLN A 71 -6.69 3.69 -2.09
N LYS A 72 -5.42 3.50 -2.31
CA LYS A 72 -4.72 4.14 -3.43
C LYS A 72 -4.55 3.20 -4.61
N VAL A 73 -4.97 1.94 -4.50
CA VAL A 73 -4.79 0.96 -5.57
C VAL A 73 -5.83 1.20 -6.64
N VAL A 74 -5.39 1.37 -7.87
CA VAL A 74 -6.28 1.58 -9.02
C VAL A 74 -6.18 0.47 -10.05
N HIS A 75 -5.16 -0.37 -9.98
CA HIS A 75 -5.01 -1.45 -10.96
C HIS A 75 -4.09 -2.52 -10.41
N VAL A 76 -4.45 -3.77 -10.61
CA VAL A 76 -3.63 -4.90 -10.18
C VAL A 76 -3.55 -5.87 -11.35
N SER A 77 -2.36 -6.28 -11.73
CA SER A 77 -2.17 -7.20 -12.84
C SER A 77 -1.33 -8.38 -12.40
N ALA A 78 -1.89 -9.57 -12.40
CA ALA A 78 -1.16 -10.77 -12.06
C ALA A 78 -0.13 -11.11 -13.14
N THR A 79 -0.48 -10.93 -14.40
CA THR A 79 0.43 -11.25 -15.48
C THR A 79 1.64 -10.35 -15.51
N LYS A 80 1.48 -9.08 -15.12
CA LYS A 80 2.59 -8.17 -15.09
C LYS A 80 3.23 -8.09 -13.72
N GLU A 81 2.68 -8.77 -12.73
CA GLU A 81 3.16 -8.75 -11.36
C GLU A 81 3.30 -7.30 -10.88
N MET A 82 2.23 -6.54 -11.01
CA MET A 82 2.30 -5.13 -10.78
C MET A 82 1.04 -4.59 -10.14
N VAL A 83 1.21 -3.66 -9.23
CA VAL A 83 0.11 -2.92 -8.63
C VAL A 83 0.34 -1.45 -8.97
N THR A 84 -0.68 -0.78 -9.44
CA THR A 84 -0.59 0.64 -9.76
C THR A 84 -1.34 1.44 -8.72
N LEU A 85 -0.69 2.44 -8.17
CA LEU A 85 -1.25 3.31 -7.14
C LEU A 85 -1.47 4.70 -7.74
N LEU A 86 -2.49 5.39 -7.24
CA LEU A 86 -2.77 6.76 -7.68
C LEU A 86 -2.24 7.71 -6.61
N THR A 87 -1.35 8.59 -7.00
CA THR A 87 -0.73 9.53 -6.06
C THR A 87 -1.67 10.70 -5.79
N SER A 88 -1.35 11.51 -4.78
CA SER A 88 -2.17 12.65 -4.42
C SER A 88 -2.19 13.72 -5.51
N ASP A 89 -1.19 13.76 -6.39
CA ASP A 89 -1.20 14.70 -7.49
C ASP A 89 -1.72 14.05 -8.76
N ASN A 90 -2.45 12.95 -8.60
CA ASN A 90 -3.13 12.29 -9.71
C ASN A 90 -2.21 11.70 -10.78
N THR A 91 -1.08 11.20 -10.38
CA THR A 91 -0.23 10.46 -11.30
C THR A 91 -0.27 8.98 -10.92
N PHE A 92 0.03 8.10 -11.86
CA PHE A 92 0.04 6.67 -11.61
C PHE A 92 1.45 6.21 -11.24
N LEU A 93 1.53 5.41 -10.20
CA LEU A 93 2.79 4.85 -9.76
C LEU A 93 2.69 3.33 -9.75
N PRO A 94 3.30 2.66 -10.73
CA PRO A 94 3.29 1.20 -10.73
C PRO A 94 4.42 0.67 -9.85
N ILE A 95 4.13 -0.38 -9.10
CA ILE A 95 5.17 -1.05 -8.32
C ILE A 95 5.09 -2.53 -8.62
N HIS A 96 6.24 -3.20 -8.62
CA HIS A 96 6.30 -4.63 -8.87
C HIS A 96 6.39 -5.38 -7.57
N ILE A 97 5.55 -6.37 -7.38
CA ILE A 97 5.59 -7.21 -6.20
C ILE A 97 5.34 -8.65 -6.64
N ALA A 98 5.71 -9.60 -5.80
CA ALA A 98 5.62 -11.00 -6.15
C ALA A 98 4.21 -11.42 -6.50
N ARG A 99 4.09 -12.41 -7.38
CA ARG A 99 2.79 -12.87 -7.85
C ARG A 99 1.90 -13.37 -6.72
N THR A 100 2.47 -14.01 -5.70
CA THR A 100 1.66 -14.48 -4.58
C THR A 100 1.01 -13.31 -3.85
N ALA A 101 1.75 -12.22 -3.66
CA ALA A 101 1.21 -11.03 -3.02
C ALA A 101 0.15 -10.38 -3.90
N ILE A 102 0.37 -10.36 -5.22
CA ILE A 102 -0.60 -9.82 -6.15
C ILE A 102 -1.93 -10.56 -6.02
N ARG A 103 -1.88 -11.89 -5.92
CA ARG A 103 -3.11 -12.66 -5.83
C ARG A 103 -3.84 -12.42 -4.51
N GLU A 104 -3.09 -12.18 -3.44
CA GLU A 104 -3.71 -11.84 -2.16
C GLU A 104 -4.43 -10.49 -2.26
N ILE A 105 -3.80 -9.51 -2.92
CA ILE A 105 -4.43 -8.21 -3.10
C ILE A 105 -5.68 -8.34 -3.93
N MET A 106 -5.62 -9.11 -5.01
CA MET A 106 -6.77 -9.31 -5.88
C MET A 106 -7.92 -9.95 -5.13
N ALA A 107 -7.64 -10.97 -4.34
CA ALA A 107 -8.67 -11.64 -3.57
C ALA A 107 -9.31 -10.69 -2.57
N HIS A 108 -8.49 -9.90 -1.89
CA HIS A 108 -8.99 -8.97 -0.89
C HIS A 108 -9.87 -7.91 -1.55
N LEU A 109 -9.42 -7.36 -2.67
CA LEU A 109 -10.19 -6.31 -3.34
C LEU A 109 -11.49 -6.83 -3.91
N LYS A 110 -11.48 -8.06 -4.42
CA LYS A 110 -12.73 -8.62 -4.95
C LYS A 110 -13.74 -8.85 -3.86
N ASP A 111 -13.29 -9.24 -2.68
CA ASP A 111 -14.20 -9.53 -1.60
C ASP A 111 -14.76 -8.26 -0.99
N GLU A 112 -14.04 -7.18 -1.01
CA GLU A 112 -14.48 -5.98 -0.36
C GLU A 112 -15.14 -4.93 -1.21
N ARG A 113 -15.32 -5.17 -2.49
CA ARG A 113 -15.86 -4.13 -3.33
C ARG A 113 -17.33 -3.96 -3.04
N PRO A 114 -17.73 -2.84 -2.56
CA PRO A 114 -19.15 -2.64 -2.23
C PRO A 114 -19.99 -2.40 -3.48
N CYS A 115 -19.43 -1.94 -4.56
CA CYS A 115 -20.19 -1.62 -5.73
C CYS A 115 -19.47 -2.19 -6.93
N GLU A 116 -19.90 -3.30 -7.43
CA GLU A 116 -19.21 -3.96 -8.48
C GLU A 116 -20.11 -4.12 -9.65
N GLU A 117 -19.62 -3.88 -10.84
CA GLU A 117 -20.36 -4.06 -12.01
C GLU A 117 -20.73 -5.41 -12.24
N GLY A 118 -20.19 -6.29 -11.64
CA GLY A 118 -20.60 -7.59 -11.81
C GLY A 118 -19.89 -8.25 -12.81
N ASN A 119 -20.32 -9.33 -13.17
CA ASN A 119 -19.74 -10.13 -13.94
C ASN A 119 -20.13 -9.95 -15.25
N ILE A 120 -19.84 -8.97 -15.76
CA ILE A 120 -20.12 -8.74 -17.05
C ILE A 120 -19.53 -9.63 -17.86
N ALA A 121 -19.65 -10.53 -17.68
CA ALA A 121 -19.22 -11.36 -18.45
C ALA A 121 -18.55 -11.10 -19.45
N GLY A 122 -18.14 -11.45 -19.52
CA GLY A 122 -17.60 -11.49 -20.47
C GLY A 122 -17.18 -10.48 -20.66
N GLY A 123 -17.53 -10.14 -20.14
CA GLY A 123 -17.48 -9.10 -20.33
C GLY A 123 -16.39 -8.66 -20.64
N GLY A 124 -16.02 -8.94 -20.74
CA GLY A 124 -15.01 -8.53 -20.96
C GLY A 124 -14.95 -7.78 -21.95
N ASN A 125 -15.36 -7.54 -22.23
CA ASN A 125 -15.39 -6.99 -23.15
C ASN A 125 -14.86 -5.83 -23.03
N PHE A 126 -14.43 -5.52 -23.03
CA PHE A 126 -13.92 -4.37 -23.10
C PHE A 126 -12.62 -4.40 -22.81
#